data_81a9e1a1d09f9a91cf6d2b8c245ac94c
#
_entry.id   81a9e1a1d09f9a91cf6d2b8c245ac94c
#
_cell.length_a   1.000
_cell.length_b   1.000
_cell.length_c   1.000
_cell.angle_alpha   90.00
_cell.angle_beta   90.00
_cell.angle_gamma   90.00
#
_symmetry.space_group_name_H-M   'P 1'
#
loop_
_entity.id
_entity.type
_entity.pdbx_description
1 polymer ?
#
loop_
_entity_poly.entity_id
_entity_poly.type
_entity_poly.pdbx_seq_one_letter_code
_entity_poly.pdbx_strand_id
1 'polypeptide(L)'
;YAILLLENADYRAHLHLKNPEANRVEGPELQLLFAAYQAIGNKTAGQTNELRNRYYSARQKNDTATMNEVMRTMGKLGEQTGREQEQFREAHKDGFLAAYLLNKRMYQYQNIEDLQREYDQLGASAKAMKLTRQVVERLDEMAAFAPGKKAPDFTLPTPEGDSLSMYSIQGKVKILDFWASWCAPCRAENPYMVELYKKYHRHGLEILSVSLDHQQAPWVKAIADDHLSWNHVMDTQDVSRGMYKLLCGIPHVIVLDENNVIVANGIRGKQLDIKLKAIFGK
;
A
#
# COMPACT_ATOMS: atom_id res chain seq x y z
N TYR A 1 -1.67 25.33 -5.51
CA TYR A 1 -3.14 25.41 -5.51
C TYR A 1 -3.65 25.19 -4.08
N ALA A 2 -4.85 25.75 -3.78
CA ALA A 2 -5.53 25.54 -2.51
C ALA A 2 -6.76 24.64 -2.74
N ILE A 3 -7.06 23.76 -1.77
CA ILE A 3 -8.24 22.88 -1.80
C ILE A 3 -9.32 23.56 -0.96
N LEU A 4 -10.51 23.72 -1.56
CA LEU A 4 -11.68 24.24 -0.92
C LEU A 4 -12.67 23.10 -0.63
N LEU A 5 -13.11 22.95 0.62
CA LEU A 5 -14.25 22.13 0.98
C LEU A 5 -15.47 23.05 1.02
N LEU A 6 -16.26 23.02 -0.06
CA LEU A 6 -17.36 23.98 -0.25
C LEU A 6 -18.56 23.64 0.63
N GLU A 7 -18.98 24.60 1.44
CA GLU A 7 -20.27 24.70 2.10
C GLU A 7 -21.00 25.93 1.55
N ASN A 8 -22.25 26.12 1.88
CA ASN A 8 -22.98 27.32 1.53
C ASN A 8 -22.61 28.49 2.48
N ALA A 9 -21.42 29.04 2.25
CA ALA A 9 -20.80 30.07 3.11
C ALA A 9 -19.79 30.90 2.32
N ASP A 10 -19.38 32.03 2.90
CA ASP A 10 -18.36 32.92 2.33
C ASP A 10 -16.94 32.39 2.59
N TYR A 11 -16.11 32.50 1.56
CA TYR A 11 -14.70 32.12 1.60
C TYR A 11 -13.83 33.28 1.18
N ARG A 12 -12.66 33.42 1.84
CA ARG A 12 -11.61 34.35 1.43
C ARG A 12 -10.30 33.58 1.19
N ALA A 13 -9.79 33.60 -0.02
CA ALA A 13 -8.53 32.94 -0.37
C ALA A 13 -7.41 33.98 -0.47
N HIS A 14 -6.29 33.70 0.20
CA HIS A 14 -5.03 34.45 0.10
C HIS A 14 -4.03 33.57 -0.66
N LEU A 15 -3.74 33.94 -1.89
CA LEU A 15 -2.88 33.15 -2.78
C LEU A 15 -1.55 33.87 -3.02
N HIS A 16 -0.45 33.19 -2.76
CA HIS A 16 0.92 33.64 -2.97
C HIS A 16 1.53 32.89 -4.15
N LEU A 17 1.68 33.55 -5.30
CA LEU A 17 2.17 32.93 -6.53
C LEU A 17 3.62 32.41 -6.41
N LYS A 18 4.46 33.11 -5.64
CA LYS A 18 5.87 32.74 -5.43
C LYS A 18 6.14 31.84 -4.23
N ASN A 19 5.19 31.74 -3.33
CA ASN A 19 5.27 30.89 -2.13
C ASN A 19 3.93 30.18 -1.89
N PRO A 20 3.66 29.08 -2.63
CA PRO A 20 2.40 28.35 -2.50
C PRO A 20 2.13 27.80 -1.09
N GLU A 21 3.16 27.62 -0.26
CA GLU A 21 3.02 27.16 1.12
C GLU A 21 2.39 28.20 2.03
N ALA A 22 2.44 29.48 1.66
CA ALA A 22 1.77 30.57 2.34
C ALA A 22 0.31 30.76 1.93
N ASN A 23 -0.21 29.96 0.99
CA ASN A 23 -1.61 29.98 0.61
C ASN A 23 -2.48 29.61 1.80
N ARG A 24 -3.50 30.42 2.06
CA ARG A 24 -4.50 30.13 3.10
C ARG A 24 -5.90 30.45 2.60
N VAL A 25 -6.85 29.74 3.16
CA VAL A 25 -8.27 29.98 2.90
C VAL A 25 -8.96 30.19 4.24
N GLU A 26 -9.61 31.33 4.37
CA GLU A 26 -10.51 31.66 5.48
C GLU A 26 -11.94 31.29 5.05
N GLY A 27 -12.70 30.70 5.95
CA GLY A 27 -14.04 30.20 5.63
C GLY A 27 -14.69 29.55 6.85
N PRO A 28 -15.76 28.80 6.64
CA PRO A 28 -16.51 28.15 7.70
C PRO A 28 -15.66 27.11 8.46
N GLU A 29 -16.19 26.60 9.56
CA GLU A 29 -15.55 25.66 10.48
C GLU A 29 -14.94 24.44 9.74
N LEU A 30 -15.65 23.88 8.76
CA LEU A 30 -15.15 22.77 7.96
C LEU A 30 -13.82 23.08 7.27
N GLN A 31 -13.69 24.30 6.69
CA GLN A 31 -12.47 24.72 6.03
C GLN A 31 -11.32 24.90 7.02
N LEU A 32 -11.61 25.42 8.22
CA LEU A 32 -10.61 25.59 9.28
C LEU A 32 -10.12 24.22 9.79
N LEU A 33 -11.01 23.27 10.00
CA LEU A 33 -10.68 21.90 10.39
C LEU A 33 -9.84 21.21 9.31
N PHE A 34 -10.20 21.38 8.03
CA PHE A 34 -9.41 20.82 6.94
C PHE A 34 -8.02 21.44 6.84
N ALA A 35 -7.91 22.78 7.02
CA ALA A 35 -6.61 23.47 7.06
C ALA A 35 -5.75 22.98 8.24
N ALA A 36 -6.35 22.75 9.41
CA ALA A 36 -5.65 22.18 10.56
C ALA A 36 -5.12 20.77 10.29
N TYR A 37 -5.93 19.92 9.63
CA TYR A 37 -5.48 18.57 9.19
C TYR A 37 -4.31 18.66 8.21
N GLN A 38 -4.40 19.53 7.21
CA GLN A 38 -3.32 19.73 6.23
C GLN A 38 -2.03 20.25 6.89
N ALA A 39 -2.15 21.14 7.89
CA ALA A 39 -1.01 21.68 8.60
C ALA A 39 -0.16 20.60 9.28
N ILE A 40 -0.77 19.49 9.73
CA ILE A 40 -0.04 18.33 10.28
C ILE A 40 0.95 17.77 9.27
N GLY A 41 0.50 17.52 8.02
CA GLY A 41 1.40 17.03 6.96
C GLY A 41 2.45 18.07 6.54
N ASN A 42 2.08 19.35 6.51
CA ASN A 42 2.95 20.42 6.07
C ASN A 42 4.12 20.69 7.06
N LYS A 43 3.97 20.35 8.36
CA LYS A 43 5.07 20.47 9.34
C LYS A 43 6.35 19.75 8.89
N THR A 44 6.21 18.64 8.19
CA THR A 44 7.33 17.78 7.79
C THR A 44 7.66 17.86 6.30
N ALA A 45 6.91 18.64 5.52
CA ALA A 45 7.05 18.70 4.06
C ALA A 45 8.45 19.15 3.60
N GLY A 46 9.01 20.19 4.24
CA GLY A 46 10.36 20.69 3.93
C GLY A 46 11.43 19.61 4.17
N GLN A 47 11.40 18.95 5.34
CA GLN A 47 12.33 17.87 5.70
C GLN A 47 12.18 16.67 4.75
N THR A 48 10.94 16.31 4.40
CA THR A 48 10.66 15.22 3.46
C THR A 48 11.22 15.52 2.07
N ASN A 49 11.11 16.75 1.59
CA ASN A 49 11.68 17.16 0.30
C ASN A 49 13.22 17.10 0.30
N GLU A 50 13.86 17.58 1.37
CA GLU A 50 15.31 17.50 1.53
C GLU A 50 15.80 16.05 1.57
N LEU A 51 15.15 15.19 2.37
CA LEU A 51 15.45 13.75 2.44
C LEU A 51 15.27 13.08 1.09
N ARG A 52 14.23 13.41 0.33
CA ARG A 52 14.00 12.91 -1.02
C ARG A 52 15.15 13.27 -1.96
N ASN A 53 15.58 14.53 -1.97
CA ASN A 53 16.68 14.99 -2.78
C ASN A 53 17.99 14.26 -2.41
N ARG A 54 18.25 14.08 -1.11
CA ARG A 54 19.40 13.32 -0.60
C ARG A 54 19.35 11.84 -1.04
N TYR A 55 18.17 11.22 -1.02
CA TYR A 55 17.98 9.86 -1.52
C TYR A 55 18.32 9.72 -3.01
N TYR A 56 17.80 10.62 -3.86
CA TYR A 56 18.09 10.58 -5.30
C TYR A 56 19.56 10.82 -5.61
N SER A 57 20.22 11.73 -4.88
CA SER A 57 21.66 11.95 -5.02
C SER A 57 22.48 10.72 -4.63
N ALA A 58 22.14 10.07 -3.51
CA ALA A 58 22.76 8.82 -3.06
C ALA A 58 22.57 7.68 -4.08
N ARG A 59 21.35 7.57 -4.63
CA ARG A 59 21.00 6.57 -5.66
C ARG A 59 21.86 6.72 -6.92
N GLN A 60 22.09 7.96 -7.39
CA GLN A 60 22.94 8.22 -8.55
C GLN A 60 24.41 7.79 -8.30
N LYS A 61 24.86 7.81 -7.04
CA LYS A 61 26.20 7.42 -6.63
C LYS A 61 26.32 5.96 -6.16
N ASN A 62 25.23 5.17 -6.21
CA ASN A 62 25.11 3.84 -5.64
C ASN A 62 25.48 3.77 -4.15
N ASP A 63 25.27 4.87 -3.39
CA ASP A 63 25.52 4.94 -1.95
C ASP A 63 24.36 4.34 -1.17
N THR A 64 24.39 3.01 -1.01
CA THR A 64 23.37 2.23 -0.31
C THR A 64 23.26 2.57 1.17
N ALA A 65 24.36 2.99 1.81
CA ALA A 65 24.37 3.36 3.23
C ALA A 65 23.53 4.62 3.46
N THR A 66 23.76 5.67 2.67
CA THR A 66 22.98 6.92 2.73
C THR A 66 21.52 6.66 2.33
N MET A 67 21.24 5.84 1.31
CA MET A 67 19.86 5.49 0.93
C MET A 67 19.11 4.84 2.10
N ASN A 68 19.72 3.88 2.80
CA ASN A 68 19.12 3.19 3.94
C ASN A 68 18.91 4.11 5.14
N GLU A 69 19.83 5.02 5.41
CA GLU A 69 19.70 6.03 6.47
C GLU A 69 18.52 6.97 6.18
N VAL A 70 18.44 7.48 4.95
CA VAL A 70 17.35 8.37 4.52
C VAL A 70 16.00 7.67 4.62
N MET A 71 15.89 6.44 4.14
CA MET A 71 14.64 5.64 4.21
C MET A 71 14.19 5.44 5.65
N ARG A 72 15.12 5.12 6.58
CA ARG A 72 14.79 5.01 8.02
C ARG A 72 14.31 6.33 8.60
N THR A 73 14.94 7.45 8.23
CA THR A 73 14.56 8.78 8.71
C THR A 73 13.18 9.19 8.16
N MET A 74 12.92 8.95 6.88
CA MET A 74 11.61 9.18 6.27
C MET A 74 10.52 8.32 6.91
N GLY A 75 10.83 7.06 7.24
CA GLY A 75 9.92 6.17 7.96
C GLY A 75 9.51 6.71 9.32
N LYS A 76 10.47 7.14 10.15
CA LYS A 76 10.19 7.75 11.47
C LYS A 76 9.36 9.04 11.36
N LEU A 77 9.68 9.88 10.38
CA LEU A 77 8.94 11.12 10.13
C LEU A 77 7.50 10.83 9.69
N GLY A 78 7.32 9.84 8.80
CA GLY A 78 6.01 9.36 8.38
C GLY A 78 5.18 8.78 9.51
N GLU A 79 5.79 7.98 10.40
CA GLU A 79 5.12 7.44 11.58
C GLU A 79 4.66 8.54 12.54
N GLN A 80 5.50 9.55 12.78
CA GLN A 80 5.13 10.69 13.63
C GLN A 80 3.94 11.46 13.04
N THR A 81 4.04 11.84 11.76
CA THR A 81 2.96 12.56 11.05
C THR A 81 1.68 11.71 11.03
N GLY A 82 1.80 10.39 10.80
CA GLY A 82 0.68 9.45 10.81
C GLY A 82 -0.04 9.42 12.16
N ARG A 83 0.70 9.38 13.28
CA ARG A 83 0.09 9.43 14.63
C ARG A 83 -0.65 10.74 14.89
N GLU A 84 -0.07 11.90 14.52
CA GLU A 84 -0.75 13.19 14.68
C GLU A 84 -2.03 13.27 13.83
N GLN A 85 -1.99 12.77 12.60
CA GLN A 85 -3.17 12.68 11.74
C GLN A 85 -4.24 11.73 12.28
N GLU A 86 -3.83 10.60 12.87
CA GLU A 86 -4.74 9.64 13.52
C GLU A 86 -5.45 10.29 14.69
N GLN A 87 -4.72 10.93 15.61
CA GLN A 87 -5.30 11.66 16.74
C GLN A 87 -6.29 12.74 16.29
N PHE A 88 -5.97 13.44 15.19
CA PHE A 88 -6.90 14.42 14.62
C PHE A 88 -8.18 13.76 14.12
N ARG A 89 -8.09 12.64 13.41
CA ARG A 89 -9.27 11.90 12.90
C ARG A 89 -10.12 11.34 14.03
N GLU A 90 -9.51 10.79 15.07
CA GLU A 90 -10.21 10.32 16.27
C GLU A 90 -11.02 11.43 16.94
N ALA A 91 -10.47 12.64 17.02
CA ALA A 91 -11.15 13.81 17.57
C ALA A 91 -12.30 14.32 16.67
N HIS A 92 -12.24 14.04 15.35
CA HIS A 92 -13.17 14.56 14.34
C HIS A 92 -13.76 13.45 13.47
N LYS A 93 -14.30 12.40 14.11
CA LYS A 93 -14.77 11.19 13.42
C LYS A 93 -16.18 11.27 12.83
N ASP A 94 -16.85 12.40 12.96
CA ASP A 94 -18.20 12.59 12.38
C ASP A 94 -18.23 13.76 11.38
N GLY A 95 -19.33 13.83 10.61
CA GLY A 95 -19.56 14.87 9.62
C GLY A 95 -18.77 14.69 8.31
N PHE A 96 -18.81 15.74 7.48
CA PHE A 96 -18.29 15.73 6.13
C PHE A 96 -16.77 15.45 6.08
N LEU A 97 -16.00 16.08 6.97
CA LEU A 97 -14.53 15.94 6.94
C LEU A 97 -14.10 14.49 7.20
N ALA A 98 -14.74 13.83 8.16
CA ALA A 98 -14.45 12.41 8.44
C ALA A 98 -14.74 11.52 7.23
N ALA A 99 -15.91 11.67 6.61
CA ALA A 99 -16.30 10.97 5.39
C ALA A 99 -15.31 11.23 4.23
N TYR A 100 -14.94 12.50 4.03
CA TYR A 100 -13.99 12.91 3.00
C TYR A 100 -12.60 12.32 3.22
N LEU A 101 -12.07 12.39 4.44
CA LEU A 101 -10.73 11.87 4.75
C LEU A 101 -10.66 10.35 4.59
N LEU A 102 -11.69 9.61 4.99
CA LEU A 102 -11.72 8.16 4.77
C LEU A 102 -11.85 7.83 3.28
N ASN A 103 -12.75 8.51 2.56
CA ASN A 103 -12.89 8.31 1.11
C ASN A 103 -11.56 8.54 0.36
N LYS A 104 -10.81 9.60 0.70
CA LYS A 104 -9.50 9.89 0.08
C LYS A 104 -8.44 8.84 0.38
N ARG A 105 -8.57 8.11 1.49
CA ARG A 105 -7.58 7.12 1.94
C ARG A 105 -7.98 5.68 1.66
N MET A 106 -9.23 5.40 1.26
CA MET A 106 -9.75 4.03 1.15
C MET A 106 -8.88 3.11 0.27
N TYR A 107 -8.20 3.66 -0.75
CA TYR A 107 -7.28 2.91 -1.60
C TYR A 107 -5.88 2.70 -1.00
N GLN A 108 -5.59 3.21 0.21
CA GLN A 108 -4.34 2.95 0.92
C GLN A 108 -4.41 1.67 1.77
N TYR A 109 -5.63 1.18 2.05
CA TYR A 109 -5.84 -0.03 2.84
C TYR A 109 -5.70 -1.26 1.95
N GLN A 110 -4.79 -2.16 2.34
CA GLN A 110 -4.49 -3.38 1.59
C GLN A 110 -5.32 -4.58 2.05
N ASN A 111 -5.84 -4.55 3.29
CA ASN A 111 -6.74 -5.57 3.84
C ASN A 111 -8.08 -4.97 4.23
N ILE A 112 -9.11 -5.82 4.21
CA ILE A 112 -10.48 -5.40 4.47
C ILE A 112 -10.69 -5.01 5.94
N GLU A 113 -10.02 -5.69 6.86
CA GLU A 113 -10.18 -5.51 8.29
C GLU A 113 -9.78 -4.08 8.72
N ASP A 114 -8.70 -3.55 8.15
CA ASP A 114 -8.24 -2.20 8.45
C ASP A 114 -9.21 -1.13 7.90
N LEU A 115 -9.70 -1.29 6.67
CA LEU A 115 -10.67 -0.35 6.09
C LEU A 115 -12.03 -0.44 6.82
N GLN A 116 -12.47 -1.64 7.17
CA GLN A 116 -13.71 -1.86 7.92
C GLN A 116 -13.64 -1.18 9.30
N ARG A 117 -12.54 -1.35 10.02
CA ARG A 117 -12.33 -0.70 11.32
C ARG A 117 -12.42 0.82 11.23
N GLU A 118 -11.81 1.44 10.23
CA GLU A 118 -11.88 2.88 10.01
C GLU A 118 -13.32 3.34 9.67
N TYR A 119 -14.03 2.56 8.85
CA TYR A 119 -15.43 2.82 8.55
C TYR A 119 -16.33 2.71 9.80
N ASP A 120 -16.10 1.69 10.63
CA ASP A 120 -16.90 1.45 11.83
C ASP A 120 -16.74 2.57 12.86
N GLN A 121 -15.58 3.19 12.94
CA GLN A 121 -15.29 4.34 13.82
C GLN A 121 -15.98 5.64 13.39
N LEU A 122 -16.45 5.75 12.15
CA LEU A 122 -17.16 6.95 11.70
C LEU A 122 -18.44 7.17 12.48
N GLY A 123 -18.73 8.42 12.78
CA GLY A 123 -20.01 8.85 13.35
C GLY A 123 -21.19 8.66 12.37
N ALA A 124 -22.38 8.75 12.89
CA ALA A 124 -23.62 8.47 12.14
C ALA A 124 -23.82 9.41 10.95
N SER A 125 -23.52 10.70 11.09
CA SER A 125 -23.70 11.66 10.00
C SER A 125 -22.66 11.46 8.90
N ALA A 126 -21.40 11.09 9.24
CA ALA A 126 -20.38 10.72 8.27
C ALA A 126 -20.79 9.47 7.46
N LYS A 127 -21.31 8.43 8.14
CA LYS A 127 -21.80 7.19 7.49
C LYS A 127 -22.97 7.44 6.53
N ALA A 128 -23.81 8.40 6.79
CA ALA A 128 -24.95 8.74 5.94
C ALA A 128 -24.58 9.50 4.66
N MET A 129 -23.33 9.95 4.52
CA MET A 129 -22.89 10.76 3.39
C MET A 129 -22.69 9.96 2.11
N LYS A 130 -22.92 10.60 0.95
CA LYS A 130 -22.71 9.97 -0.37
C LYS A 130 -21.27 9.51 -0.57
N LEU A 131 -20.27 10.24 -0.04
CA LEU A 131 -18.86 9.87 -0.12
C LEU A 131 -18.56 8.52 0.52
N THR A 132 -19.27 8.18 1.59
CA THR A 132 -19.07 6.95 2.35
C THR A 132 -19.61 5.72 1.61
N ARG A 133 -20.53 5.90 0.64
CA ARG A 133 -20.96 4.78 -0.23
C ARG A 133 -19.80 4.19 -1.03
N GLN A 134 -18.90 5.03 -1.52
CA GLN A 134 -17.72 4.55 -2.25
C GLN A 134 -16.80 3.72 -1.35
N VAL A 135 -16.75 4.04 -0.05
CA VAL A 135 -16.02 3.23 0.93
C VAL A 135 -16.68 1.86 1.11
N VAL A 136 -18.03 1.83 1.19
CA VAL A 136 -18.78 0.56 1.26
C VAL A 136 -18.60 -0.26 0.00
N GLU A 137 -18.72 0.34 -1.19
CA GLU A 137 -18.44 -0.33 -2.47
C GLU A 137 -17.01 -0.91 -2.50
N ARG A 138 -16.03 -0.18 -1.96
CA ARG A 138 -14.65 -0.68 -1.83
C ARG A 138 -14.55 -1.85 -0.86
N LEU A 139 -15.24 -1.81 0.28
CA LEU A 139 -15.31 -2.94 1.22
C LEU A 139 -15.91 -4.18 0.56
N ASP A 140 -16.98 -4.03 -0.23
CA ASP A 140 -17.61 -5.13 -0.97
C ASP A 140 -16.65 -5.73 -2.01
N GLU A 141 -15.88 -4.89 -2.74
CA GLU A 141 -14.83 -5.36 -3.64
C GLU A 141 -13.75 -6.17 -2.90
N MET A 142 -13.29 -5.66 -1.75
CA MET A 142 -12.27 -6.32 -0.94
C MET A 142 -12.78 -7.63 -0.32
N ALA A 143 -14.08 -7.72 0.00
CA ALA A 143 -14.70 -8.92 0.55
C ALA A 143 -14.61 -10.13 -0.39
N ALA A 144 -14.51 -9.90 -1.71
CA ALA A 144 -14.29 -10.96 -2.69
C ALA A 144 -12.92 -11.67 -2.50
N PHE A 145 -11.96 -10.99 -1.89
CA PHE A 145 -10.59 -11.47 -1.65
C PHE A 145 -10.26 -11.57 -0.15
N ALA A 146 -11.28 -11.63 0.70
CA ALA A 146 -11.11 -11.82 2.14
C ALA A 146 -10.65 -13.27 2.45
N PRO A 147 -10.06 -13.51 3.63
CA PRO A 147 -9.76 -14.84 4.10
C PRO A 147 -10.97 -15.78 4.01
N GLY A 148 -10.75 -17.01 3.57
CA GLY A 148 -11.79 -18.03 3.30
C GLY A 148 -12.34 -18.03 1.86
N LYS A 149 -12.03 -17.04 1.04
CA LYS A 149 -12.39 -17.02 -0.39
C LYS A 149 -11.35 -17.75 -1.24
N LYS A 150 -11.79 -18.39 -2.31
CA LYS A 150 -10.88 -19.03 -3.26
C LYS A 150 -10.28 -17.95 -4.17
N ALA A 151 -8.95 -17.93 -4.26
CA ALA A 151 -8.23 -17.03 -5.16
C ALA A 151 -8.50 -17.46 -6.62
N PRO A 152 -8.80 -16.53 -7.54
CA PRO A 152 -8.95 -16.87 -8.95
C PRO A 152 -7.60 -17.28 -9.58
N ASP A 153 -7.64 -18.26 -10.51
CA ASP A 153 -6.45 -18.66 -11.27
C ASP A 153 -6.12 -17.67 -12.38
N PHE A 154 -4.85 -17.61 -12.71
CA PHE A 154 -4.34 -16.91 -13.90
C PHE A 154 -3.13 -17.66 -14.47
N THR A 155 -2.84 -17.43 -15.75
CA THR A 155 -1.66 -17.97 -16.43
C THR A 155 -0.89 -16.83 -17.06
N LEU A 156 0.40 -16.72 -16.72
CA LEU A 156 1.28 -15.62 -17.15
C LEU A 156 2.65 -16.18 -17.58
N PRO A 157 3.42 -15.42 -18.40
CA PRO A 157 4.74 -15.83 -18.86
C PRO A 157 5.80 -15.81 -17.74
N THR A 158 6.67 -16.83 -17.75
CA THR A 158 7.87 -16.93 -16.89
C THR A 158 9.05 -16.14 -17.48
N PRO A 159 10.17 -15.99 -16.75
CA PRO A 159 11.40 -15.39 -17.29
C PRO A 159 11.95 -16.11 -18.54
N GLU A 160 11.72 -17.41 -18.66
CA GLU A 160 12.15 -18.26 -19.79
C GLU A 160 11.18 -18.16 -20.99
N GLY A 161 10.02 -17.55 -20.82
CA GLY A 161 8.98 -17.40 -21.85
C GLY A 161 7.93 -18.50 -21.86
N ASP A 162 8.01 -19.46 -20.94
CA ASP A 162 6.97 -20.47 -20.74
C ASP A 162 5.75 -19.86 -20.03
N SER A 163 4.61 -20.56 -20.09
CA SER A 163 3.39 -20.16 -19.38
C SER A 163 3.24 -20.91 -18.07
N LEU A 164 2.98 -20.19 -16.97
CA LEU A 164 2.79 -20.76 -15.64
C LEU A 164 1.42 -20.35 -15.07
N SER A 165 0.57 -21.34 -14.73
CA SER A 165 -0.68 -21.13 -13.99
C SER A 165 -0.36 -21.03 -12.49
N MET A 166 -1.00 -20.09 -11.79
CA MET A 166 -0.89 -19.97 -10.34
C MET A 166 -1.35 -21.27 -9.64
N TYR A 167 -2.37 -21.93 -10.16
CA TYR A 167 -2.88 -23.19 -9.59
C TYR A 167 -1.92 -24.39 -9.78
N SER A 168 -0.98 -24.31 -10.71
CA SER A 168 0.03 -25.37 -10.89
C SER A 168 1.10 -25.38 -9.79
N ILE A 169 1.24 -24.30 -9.04
CA ILE A 169 2.17 -24.19 -7.91
C ILE A 169 1.68 -25.10 -6.76
N GLN A 170 2.50 -26.06 -6.38
CA GLN A 170 2.18 -27.00 -5.31
C GLN A 170 2.90 -26.59 -4.03
N GLY A 171 2.16 -26.42 -2.93
CA GLY A 171 2.70 -26.05 -1.62
C GLY A 171 1.62 -26.11 -0.55
N LYS A 172 2.01 -26.38 0.70
CA LYS A 172 1.12 -26.32 1.86
C LYS A 172 0.62 -24.89 2.10
N VAL A 173 1.48 -23.92 1.82
CA VAL A 173 1.18 -22.48 1.85
C VAL A 173 1.81 -21.85 0.62
N LYS A 174 1.09 -20.97 -0.03
CA LYS A 174 1.56 -20.20 -1.18
C LYS A 174 1.49 -18.71 -0.89
N ILE A 175 2.48 -17.98 -1.31
CA ILE A 175 2.50 -16.51 -1.29
C ILE A 175 2.40 -16.03 -2.73
N LEU A 176 1.39 -15.21 -3.03
CA LEU A 176 1.37 -14.36 -4.21
C LEU A 176 1.95 -13.01 -3.81
N ASP A 177 3.06 -12.63 -4.43
CA ASP A 177 3.77 -11.39 -4.19
C ASP A 177 3.72 -10.51 -5.45
N PHE A 178 2.91 -9.46 -5.40
CA PHE A 178 2.80 -8.49 -6.49
C PHE A 178 3.83 -7.37 -6.30
N TRP A 179 4.72 -7.26 -7.27
CA TRP A 179 5.88 -6.37 -7.21
C TRP A 179 6.27 -5.79 -8.57
N ALA A 180 7.39 -5.05 -8.63
CA ALA A 180 8.07 -4.68 -9.88
C ALA A 180 9.53 -4.30 -9.63
N SER A 181 10.37 -4.39 -10.65
CA SER A 181 11.79 -4.02 -10.56
C SER A 181 12.02 -2.55 -10.20
N TRP A 182 11.13 -1.68 -10.63
CA TRP A 182 11.14 -0.24 -10.35
C TRP A 182 10.50 0.14 -9.00
N CYS A 183 9.85 -0.80 -8.32
CA CYS A 183 9.18 -0.57 -7.05
C CYS A 183 10.20 -0.60 -5.89
N ALA A 184 10.71 0.56 -5.49
CA ALA A 184 11.70 0.65 -4.43
C ALA A 184 11.26 0.04 -3.09
N PRO A 185 10.00 0.24 -2.60
CA PRO A 185 9.52 -0.46 -1.41
C PRO A 185 9.51 -1.98 -1.55
N CYS A 186 9.14 -2.53 -2.74
CA CYS A 186 9.17 -3.96 -3.01
C CYS A 186 10.60 -4.51 -2.89
N ARG A 187 11.55 -3.83 -3.56
CA ARG A 187 12.98 -4.21 -3.53
C ARG A 187 13.56 -4.17 -2.10
N ALA A 188 13.09 -3.25 -1.26
CA ALA A 188 13.48 -3.17 0.14
C ALA A 188 12.94 -4.34 1.00
N GLU A 189 11.83 -4.96 0.62
CA GLU A 189 11.26 -6.14 1.28
C GLU A 189 11.86 -7.47 0.79
N ASN A 190 12.42 -7.54 -0.41
CA ASN A 190 12.92 -8.76 -1.01
C ASN A 190 13.93 -9.54 -0.14
N PRO A 191 14.91 -8.91 0.54
CA PRO A 191 15.81 -9.65 1.45
C PRO A 191 15.06 -10.39 2.55
N TYR A 192 14.00 -9.80 3.09
CA TYR A 192 13.16 -10.43 4.10
C TYR A 192 12.35 -11.60 3.52
N MET A 193 11.81 -11.46 2.31
CA MET A 193 11.13 -12.55 1.61
C MET A 193 12.09 -13.73 1.35
N VAL A 194 13.34 -13.47 1.00
CA VAL A 194 14.40 -14.49 0.84
C VAL A 194 14.64 -15.24 2.17
N GLU A 195 14.69 -14.53 3.30
CA GLU A 195 14.83 -15.16 4.62
C GLU A 195 13.63 -16.05 4.96
N LEU A 196 12.41 -15.57 4.71
CA LEU A 196 11.18 -16.35 4.93
C LEU A 196 11.14 -17.59 4.05
N TYR A 197 11.52 -17.47 2.76
CA TYR A 197 11.56 -18.61 1.84
C TYR A 197 12.57 -19.65 2.30
N LYS A 198 13.80 -19.26 2.62
CA LYS A 198 14.82 -20.17 3.17
C LYS A 198 14.35 -20.91 4.41
N LYS A 199 13.63 -20.21 5.29
CA LYS A 199 13.14 -20.76 6.55
C LYS A 199 12.03 -21.77 6.37
N TYR A 200 11.05 -21.49 5.47
CA TYR A 200 9.79 -22.25 5.40
C TYR A 200 9.63 -23.11 4.15
N HIS A 201 10.46 -22.95 3.09
CA HIS A 201 10.32 -23.70 1.84
C HIS A 201 10.34 -25.22 2.08
N ARG A 202 11.30 -25.74 2.89
CA ARG A 202 11.37 -27.17 3.24
C ARG A 202 10.17 -27.67 4.05
N HIS A 203 9.29 -26.77 4.50
CA HIS A 203 8.08 -27.07 5.24
C HIS A 203 6.82 -26.93 4.38
N GLY A 204 7.01 -26.63 3.08
CA GLY A 204 5.94 -26.52 2.09
C GLY A 204 5.50 -25.08 1.82
N LEU A 205 6.34 -24.05 2.07
CA LEU A 205 6.10 -22.71 1.56
C LEU A 205 6.55 -22.61 0.11
N GLU A 206 5.67 -22.12 -0.76
CA GLU A 206 6.01 -21.67 -2.11
C GLU A 206 5.71 -20.19 -2.29
N ILE A 207 6.43 -19.54 -3.20
CA ILE A 207 6.20 -18.15 -3.58
C ILE A 207 6.01 -18.09 -5.10
N LEU A 208 5.03 -17.32 -5.53
CA LEU A 208 4.86 -16.86 -6.90
C LEU A 208 4.91 -15.33 -6.89
N SER A 209 6.00 -14.76 -7.37
CA SER A 209 6.10 -13.32 -7.56
C SER A 209 5.55 -12.94 -8.94
N VAL A 210 4.56 -12.04 -8.93
CA VAL A 210 3.89 -11.50 -10.12
C VAL A 210 4.40 -10.10 -10.36
N SER A 211 5.21 -9.93 -11.40
CA SER A 211 5.76 -8.63 -11.76
C SER A 211 4.80 -7.80 -12.59
N LEU A 212 4.67 -6.52 -12.25
CA LEU A 212 3.96 -5.49 -13.05
C LEU A 212 4.93 -4.70 -13.94
N ASP A 213 6.09 -5.25 -14.26
CA ASP A 213 7.02 -4.67 -15.24
C ASP A 213 6.44 -4.78 -16.66
N HIS A 214 6.76 -3.79 -17.49
CA HIS A 214 6.43 -3.82 -18.92
C HIS A 214 7.61 -4.32 -19.78
N GLN A 215 8.78 -4.51 -19.18
CA GLN A 215 10.00 -4.93 -19.87
C GLN A 215 10.66 -6.10 -19.12
N GLN A 216 11.01 -7.13 -19.88
CA GLN A 216 11.60 -8.36 -19.33
C GLN A 216 13.00 -8.14 -18.76
N ALA A 217 13.86 -7.38 -19.44
CA ALA A 217 15.27 -7.25 -19.06
C ALA A 217 15.48 -6.63 -17.66
N PRO A 218 14.85 -5.50 -17.27
CA PRO A 218 14.99 -4.98 -15.91
C PRO A 218 14.37 -5.89 -14.85
N TRP A 219 13.28 -6.60 -15.17
CA TRP A 219 12.65 -7.57 -14.28
C TRP A 219 13.58 -8.78 -14.00
N VAL A 220 14.10 -9.44 -15.03
CA VAL A 220 15.02 -10.57 -14.88
C VAL A 220 16.29 -10.16 -14.14
N LYS A 221 16.82 -8.96 -14.46
CA LYS A 221 17.97 -8.42 -13.70
C LYS A 221 17.64 -8.23 -12.21
N ALA A 222 16.45 -7.72 -11.87
CA ALA A 222 16.04 -7.51 -10.49
C ALA A 222 15.88 -8.83 -9.72
N ILE A 223 15.34 -9.89 -10.35
CA ILE A 223 15.28 -11.25 -9.79
C ILE A 223 16.68 -11.74 -9.39
N ALA A 224 17.64 -11.58 -10.29
CA ALA A 224 19.02 -12.00 -10.06
C ALA A 224 19.72 -11.16 -8.96
N ASP A 225 19.61 -9.83 -9.04
CA ASP A 225 20.23 -8.90 -8.09
C ASP A 225 19.73 -9.13 -6.65
N ASP A 226 18.46 -9.46 -6.48
CA ASP A 226 17.82 -9.67 -5.16
C ASP A 226 17.82 -11.14 -4.72
N HIS A 227 18.41 -12.05 -5.53
CA HIS A 227 18.52 -13.48 -5.25
C HIS A 227 17.18 -14.19 -5.01
N LEU A 228 16.16 -13.86 -5.80
CA LEU A 228 14.82 -14.42 -5.69
C LEU A 228 14.77 -15.79 -6.37
N SER A 229 14.79 -16.87 -5.58
CA SER A 229 15.01 -18.26 -6.06
C SER A 229 13.73 -19.10 -6.19
N TRP A 230 12.58 -18.46 -6.32
CA TRP A 230 11.27 -19.09 -6.46
C TRP A 230 10.63 -18.81 -7.82
N ASN A 231 9.32 -19.12 -7.98
CA ASN A 231 8.62 -18.95 -9.25
C ASN A 231 8.30 -17.46 -9.53
N HIS A 232 8.50 -17.04 -10.76
CA HIS A 232 8.25 -15.68 -11.22
C HIS A 232 7.41 -15.67 -12.50
N VAL A 233 6.48 -14.72 -12.59
CA VAL A 233 5.72 -14.43 -13.81
C VAL A 233 5.60 -12.92 -14.01
N MET A 234 5.32 -12.50 -15.25
CA MET A 234 5.20 -11.08 -15.60
C MET A 234 3.81 -10.79 -16.18
N ASP A 235 3.12 -9.80 -15.58
CA ASP A 235 1.79 -9.34 -16.00
C ASP A 235 1.89 -8.01 -16.75
N THR A 236 2.13 -8.07 -18.05
CA THR A 236 2.25 -6.89 -18.92
C THR A 236 0.91 -6.28 -19.32
N GLN A 237 -0.21 -6.99 -19.08
CA GLN A 237 -1.55 -6.61 -19.53
C GLN A 237 -2.51 -6.31 -18.38
N ASP A 238 -1.99 -6.18 -17.17
CA ASP A 238 -2.80 -5.95 -15.95
C ASP A 238 -3.89 -7.04 -15.71
N VAL A 239 -3.69 -8.26 -16.22
CA VAL A 239 -4.65 -9.37 -16.10
C VAL A 239 -4.86 -9.73 -14.64
N SER A 240 -3.77 -10.09 -13.94
CA SER A 240 -3.83 -10.46 -12.53
C SER A 240 -4.15 -9.26 -11.65
N ARG A 241 -3.56 -8.10 -11.95
CA ARG A 241 -3.83 -6.86 -11.24
C ARG A 241 -5.30 -6.46 -11.28
N GLY A 242 -5.93 -6.52 -12.46
CA GLY A 242 -7.36 -6.26 -12.64
C GLY A 242 -8.24 -7.31 -11.95
N MET A 243 -7.88 -8.60 -12.09
CA MET A 243 -8.58 -9.73 -11.50
C MET A 243 -8.60 -9.65 -9.96
N TYR A 244 -7.46 -9.35 -9.33
CA TYR A 244 -7.33 -9.25 -7.87
C TYR A 244 -7.67 -7.85 -7.30
N LYS A 245 -8.16 -6.93 -8.15
CA LYS A 245 -8.54 -5.56 -7.73
C LYS A 245 -7.47 -4.84 -6.93
N LEU A 246 -6.19 -4.93 -7.37
CA LEU A 246 -5.04 -4.36 -6.68
C LEU A 246 -4.99 -2.82 -6.80
N LEU A 247 -6.02 -2.15 -6.33
CA LEU A 247 -6.17 -0.69 -6.41
C LEU A 247 -5.24 0.06 -5.44
N CYS A 248 -4.76 -0.64 -4.40
CA CYS A 248 -3.79 -0.09 -3.44
C CYS A 248 -2.36 0.00 -3.97
N GLY A 249 -2.10 -0.56 -5.17
CA GLY A 249 -0.75 -0.63 -5.73
C GLY A 249 0.11 -1.75 -5.14
N ILE A 250 1.42 -1.65 -5.37
CA ILE A 250 2.44 -2.60 -4.91
C ILE A 250 3.41 -1.95 -3.92
N PRO A 251 4.07 -2.72 -3.02
CA PRO A 251 4.00 -4.18 -2.86
C PRO A 251 2.65 -4.64 -2.28
N HIS A 252 2.15 -5.82 -2.74
CA HIS A 252 0.94 -6.43 -2.22
C HIS A 252 1.11 -7.94 -2.12
N VAL A 253 0.78 -8.52 -0.97
CA VAL A 253 0.97 -9.95 -0.68
C VAL A 253 -0.34 -10.60 -0.31
N ILE A 254 -0.62 -11.75 -0.93
CA ILE A 254 -1.74 -12.64 -0.60
C ILE A 254 -1.18 -14.00 -0.19
N VAL A 255 -1.64 -14.52 0.94
CA VAL A 255 -1.27 -15.86 1.43
C VAL A 255 -2.40 -16.83 1.14
N LEU A 256 -2.09 -17.95 0.50
CA LEU A 256 -3.03 -18.99 0.14
C LEU A 256 -2.68 -20.31 0.85
N ASP A 257 -3.68 -21.14 1.11
CA ASP A 257 -3.47 -22.52 1.50
C ASP A 257 -3.20 -23.44 0.27
N GLU A 258 -3.08 -24.75 0.51
CA GLU A 258 -2.87 -25.76 -0.51
C GLU A 258 -4.02 -25.83 -1.55
N ASN A 259 -5.23 -25.44 -1.18
CA ASN A 259 -6.45 -25.45 -2.00
C ASN A 259 -6.68 -24.13 -2.75
N ASN A 260 -5.73 -23.19 -2.68
CA ASN A 260 -5.85 -21.82 -3.19
C ASN A 260 -6.92 -20.97 -2.48
N VAL A 261 -7.23 -21.30 -1.22
CA VAL A 261 -8.09 -20.45 -0.38
C VAL A 261 -7.22 -19.38 0.27
N ILE A 262 -7.69 -18.15 0.24
CA ILE A 262 -7.00 -16.99 0.84
C ILE A 262 -6.98 -17.17 2.37
N VAL A 263 -5.79 -17.16 2.95
CA VAL A 263 -5.57 -17.26 4.40
C VAL A 263 -5.29 -15.87 4.99
N ALA A 264 -4.71 -14.99 4.19
CA ALA A 264 -4.49 -13.59 4.52
C ALA A 264 -4.30 -12.76 3.24
N ASN A 265 -4.68 -11.50 3.28
CA ASN A 265 -4.56 -10.56 2.17
C ASN A 265 -4.01 -9.22 2.66
N GLY A 266 -3.05 -8.63 1.96
CA GLY A 266 -2.47 -7.33 2.26
C GLY A 266 -1.59 -7.30 3.52
N ILE A 267 -1.01 -8.42 3.94
CA ILE A 267 -0.06 -8.50 5.07
C ILE A 267 1.38 -8.58 4.58
N ARG A 268 2.31 -7.91 5.29
CA ARG A 268 3.72 -7.84 4.91
C ARG A 268 4.64 -7.82 6.13
N GLY A 269 5.95 -7.96 5.88
CA GLY A 269 6.98 -7.83 6.91
C GLY A 269 6.67 -8.70 8.12
N LYS A 270 6.70 -8.11 9.32
CA LYS A 270 6.49 -8.83 10.58
C LYS A 270 5.12 -9.53 10.68
N GLN A 271 4.07 -8.95 10.08
CA GLN A 271 2.73 -9.59 10.08
C GLN A 271 2.73 -10.88 9.27
N LEU A 272 3.43 -10.90 8.13
CA LEU A 272 3.61 -12.10 7.31
C LEU A 272 4.36 -13.20 8.08
N ASP A 273 5.47 -12.86 8.76
CA ASP A 273 6.23 -13.85 9.56
C ASP A 273 5.37 -14.41 10.71
N ILE A 274 4.60 -13.56 11.42
CA ILE A 274 3.68 -14.02 12.48
C ILE A 274 2.65 -15.00 11.91
N LYS A 275 2.09 -14.70 10.72
CA LYS A 275 1.12 -15.58 10.07
C LYS A 275 1.73 -16.92 9.67
N LEU A 276 2.93 -16.91 9.07
CA LEU A 276 3.64 -18.12 8.68
C LEU A 276 4.04 -18.96 9.90
N LYS A 277 4.51 -18.32 10.98
CA LYS A 277 4.77 -19.00 12.27
C LYS A 277 3.54 -19.72 12.79
N ALA A 278 2.39 -19.05 12.77
CA ALA A 278 1.13 -19.65 13.22
C ALA A 278 0.72 -20.87 12.37
N ILE A 279 0.97 -20.84 11.05
CA ILE A 279 0.62 -21.96 10.14
C ILE A 279 1.60 -23.12 10.27
N PHE A 280 2.90 -22.84 10.35
CA PHE A 280 3.94 -23.88 10.36
C PHE A 280 4.33 -24.36 11.77
N GLY A 281 3.87 -23.66 12.83
CA GLY A 281 4.17 -24.02 14.23
C GLY A 281 5.63 -23.77 14.64
N LYS A 282 6.30 -22.79 14.03
CA LYS A 282 7.76 -22.58 14.16
C LYS A 282 8.13 -21.12 14.33
#